data_cf4bebd566d9a80e3d1e20300aca1c9d
#
_entry.id   cf4bebd566d9a80e3d1e20300aca1c9d
#
_cell.length_a   1.000
_cell.length_b   1.000
_cell.length_c   1.000
_cell.angle_alpha   90.00
_cell.angle_beta   90.00
_cell.angle_gamma   90.00
#
_symmetry.space_group_name_H-M   'P 1'
#
loop_
_entity.id
_entity.type
_entity.pdbx_description
1 polymer ?
#
loop_
_entity_poly.entity_id
_entity_poly.type
_entity_poly.pdbx_seq_one_letter_code
_entity_poly.pdbx_strand_id
1 'polypeptide(L)'
;MEIYGLKGTIYADNRNDLRIRISEGYDEFSESRIKLEEMPIPYNDPFLLLTALVRNEIKLKNYDLNSLENNMIVVEILDAARTSAKEKKTVFLD
;
A
#
# COMPACT_ATOMS: atom_id res chain seq x y z
N MET A 1 -1.30 2.58 10.29
CA MET A 1 -2.16 3.00 9.14
C MET A 1 -3.57 2.53 9.39
N GLU A 2 -4.56 3.32 9.03
CA GLU A 2 -5.97 2.99 9.21
C GLU A 2 -6.71 3.24 7.89
N ILE A 3 -7.58 2.30 7.51
CA ILE A 3 -8.39 2.39 6.29
C ILE A 3 -9.84 2.23 6.72
N TYR A 4 -10.64 3.27 6.47
CA TYR A 4 -12.06 3.31 6.82
C TYR A 4 -12.92 3.05 5.60
N GLY A 5 -13.84 2.10 5.72
CA GLY A 5 -14.83 1.76 4.69
C GLY A 5 -16.26 1.86 5.23
N LEU A 6 -17.24 1.74 4.35
CA LEU A 6 -18.65 1.83 4.72
C LEU A 6 -19.10 0.72 5.69
N LYS A 7 -18.45 -0.43 5.65
CA LYS A 7 -18.86 -1.60 6.45
C LYS A 7 -17.83 -2.00 7.51
N GLY A 8 -16.73 -1.27 7.62
CA GLY A 8 -15.72 -1.62 8.61
C GLY A 8 -14.42 -0.86 8.43
N THR A 9 -13.46 -1.20 9.27
CA THR A 9 -12.14 -0.53 9.33
C THR A 9 -11.03 -1.56 9.38
N ILE A 10 -9.94 -1.27 8.68
CA ILE A 10 -8.70 -2.05 8.76
C ILE A 10 -7.67 -1.21 9.49
N TYR A 11 -7.07 -1.78 10.52
CA TYR A 11 -5.96 -1.21 11.28
C TYR A 11 -4.68 -1.98 10.98
N ALA A 12 -3.65 -1.32 10.48
CA ALA A 12 -2.31 -1.86 10.45
C ALA A 12 -1.58 -1.37 11.71
N ASP A 13 -1.55 -2.21 12.74
CA ASP A 13 -0.98 -1.87 14.04
C ASP A 13 0.55 -1.79 13.98
N ASN A 14 1.13 -2.65 13.17
CA ASN A 14 2.56 -2.65 12.83
C ASN A 14 2.77 -3.30 11.45
N ARG A 15 4.01 -3.71 11.13
CA ARG A 15 4.34 -4.31 9.83
C ARG A 15 3.69 -5.67 9.59
N ASN A 16 3.35 -6.40 10.67
CA ASN A 16 2.95 -7.80 10.58
C ASN A 16 1.55 -8.07 11.16
N ASP A 17 0.96 -7.10 11.88
CA ASP A 17 -0.32 -7.30 12.55
C ASP A 17 -1.39 -6.38 11.97
N LEU A 18 -2.47 -7.01 11.52
CA LEU A 18 -3.68 -6.33 11.05
C LEU A 18 -4.85 -6.65 11.96
N ARG A 19 -5.71 -5.67 12.19
CA ARG A 19 -7.04 -5.87 12.78
C ARG A 19 -8.09 -5.42 11.78
N ILE A 20 -9.10 -6.23 11.61
CA ILE A 20 -10.26 -5.93 10.76
C ILE A 20 -11.47 -5.86 11.66
N ARG A 21 -12.15 -4.73 11.66
CA ARG A 21 -13.46 -4.54 12.32
C ARG A 21 -14.54 -4.43 11.28
N ILE A 22 -15.58 -5.22 11.42
CA ILE A 22 -16.78 -5.16 10.57
C ILE A 22 -17.93 -4.72 11.45
N SER A 23 -18.64 -3.67 11.04
CA SER A 23 -19.83 -3.17 11.73
C SER A 23 -20.98 -4.16 11.54
N GLU A 24 -21.62 -4.55 12.64
CA GLU A 24 -22.77 -5.46 12.67
C GLU A 24 -24.03 -4.75 13.16
N GLY A 25 -23.95 -3.45 13.44
CA GLY A 25 -25.05 -2.63 13.92
C GLY A 25 -24.59 -1.25 14.36
N TYR A 26 -25.42 -0.55 15.13
CA TYR A 26 -25.11 0.82 15.55
C TYR A 26 -23.94 0.87 16.55
N ASP A 27 -23.87 -0.09 17.50
CA ASP A 27 -22.83 -0.17 18.52
C ASP A 27 -22.11 -1.53 18.55
N GLU A 28 -22.38 -2.40 17.58
CA GLU A 28 -21.80 -3.74 17.51
C GLU A 28 -20.82 -3.88 16.36
N PHE A 29 -19.72 -4.58 16.62
CA PHE A 29 -18.74 -4.93 15.62
C PHE A 29 -18.10 -6.28 15.93
N SER A 30 -17.69 -6.99 14.88
CA SER A 30 -16.78 -8.12 15.00
C SER A 30 -15.35 -7.67 14.71
N GLU A 31 -14.38 -8.20 15.47
CA GLU A 31 -12.97 -7.92 15.24
C GLU A 31 -12.23 -9.23 14.96
N SER A 32 -11.50 -9.28 13.87
CA SER A 32 -10.55 -10.33 13.56
C SER A 32 -9.12 -9.79 13.53
N ARG A 33 -8.17 -10.59 13.99
CA ARG A 33 -6.75 -10.27 13.97
C ARG A 33 -6.04 -11.22 13.02
N ILE A 34 -5.24 -10.64 12.14
CA ILE A 34 -4.46 -11.36 11.15
C ILE A 34 -3.00 -11.05 11.39
N LYS A 35 -2.20 -12.09 11.60
CA LYS A 35 -0.75 -11.96 11.59
C LYS A 35 -0.25 -12.30 10.19
N LEU A 36 0.43 -11.34 9.58
CA LEU A 36 1.04 -11.54 8.26
C LEU A 36 2.31 -12.37 8.40
N GLU A 37 2.51 -13.28 7.49
CA GLU A 37 3.77 -14.00 7.35
C GLU A 37 4.85 -13.08 6.77
N GLU A 38 6.11 -13.35 7.09
CA GLU A 38 7.21 -12.66 6.47
C GLU A 38 7.26 -12.97 4.97
N MET A 39 7.53 -11.93 4.18
CA MET A 39 7.71 -12.12 2.75
C MET A 39 8.95 -12.99 2.48
N PRO A 40 8.87 -13.95 1.54
CA PRO A 40 10.04 -14.77 1.19
C PRO A 40 11.12 -13.92 0.51
N ILE A 41 12.36 -14.37 0.59
CA ILE A 41 13.47 -13.79 -0.17
C ILE A 41 13.19 -13.94 -1.68
N PRO A 42 13.41 -12.90 -2.52
CA PRO A 42 14.01 -11.59 -2.23
C PRO A 42 13.01 -10.48 -1.85
N TYR A 43 11.73 -10.80 -1.67
CA TYR A 43 10.66 -9.82 -1.47
C TYR A 43 10.64 -9.20 -0.07
N ASN A 44 11.38 -9.74 0.87
CA ASN A 44 11.49 -9.26 2.25
C ASN A 44 12.38 -8.04 2.43
N ASP A 45 13.20 -7.72 1.44
CA ASP A 45 14.14 -6.59 1.47
C ASP A 45 14.20 -5.88 0.11
N PRO A 46 14.06 -4.54 0.06
CA PRO A 46 14.04 -3.80 -1.20
C PRO A 46 15.35 -3.87 -1.99
N PHE A 47 16.49 -4.00 -1.32
CA PHE A 47 17.78 -4.11 -2.00
C PHE A 47 18.01 -5.51 -2.57
N LEU A 48 17.58 -6.55 -1.87
CA LEU A 48 17.59 -7.92 -2.40
C LEU A 48 16.67 -8.05 -3.60
N LEU A 49 15.49 -7.44 -3.54
CA LEU A 49 14.54 -7.41 -4.64
C LEU A 49 15.13 -6.71 -5.87
N LEU A 50 15.69 -5.51 -5.68
CA LEU A 50 16.35 -4.77 -6.76
C LEU A 50 17.51 -5.57 -7.38
N THR A 51 18.32 -6.21 -6.55
CA THR A 51 19.42 -7.05 -7.01
C THR A 51 18.94 -8.20 -7.88
N ALA A 52 17.90 -8.91 -7.43
CA ALA A 52 17.31 -10.02 -8.18
C ALA A 52 16.70 -9.56 -9.52
N LEU A 53 16.08 -8.38 -9.55
CA LEU A 53 15.54 -7.77 -10.77
C LEU A 53 16.66 -7.41 -11.76
N VAL A 54 17.71 -6.74 -11.31
CA VAL A 54 18.86 -6.35 -12.15
C VAL A 54 19.57 -7.57 -12.72
N ARG A 55 19.66 -8.65 -11.96
CA ARG A 55 20.25 -9.93 -12.39
C ARG A 55 19.32 -10.79 -13.24
N ASN A 56 18.08 -10.34 -13.49
CA ASN A 56 17.05 -11.11 -14.18
C ASN A 56 16.71 -12.46 -13.53
N GLU A 57 16.93 -12.59 -12.22
CA GLU A 57 16.56 -13.78 -11.44
C GLU A 57 15.05 -13.86 -11.21
N ILE A 58 14.38 -12.71 -11.17
CA ILE A 58 12.92 -12.56 -11.07
C ILE A 58 12.39 -11.57 -12.09
N LYS A 59 11.10 -11.69 -12.40
CA LYS A 59 10.37 -10.74 -13.24
C LYS A 59 9.12 -10.27 -12.51
N LEU A 60 8.89 -8.97 -12.48
CA LEU A 60 7.66 -8.39 -11.97
C LEU A 60 6.55 -8.47 -13.03
N LYS A 61 5.32 -8.59 -12.56
CA LYS A 61 4.13 -8.41 -13.41
C LYS A 61 3.96 -6.92 -13.74
N ASN A 62 3.23 -6.63 -14.81
CA ASN A 62 2.84 -5.25 -15.12
C ASN A 62 2.06 -4.66 -13.93
N TYR A 63 2.40 -3.43 -13.57
CA TYR A 63 1.80 -2.71 -12.42
C TYR A 63 1.96 -3.42 -11.07
N ASP A 64 2.97 -4.30 -10.91
CA ASP A 64 3.37 -4.77 -9.59
C ASP A 64 3.73 -3.58 -8.69
N LEU A 65 3.50 -3.69 -7.38
CA LEU A 65 3.77 -2.61 -6.42
C LEU A 65 5.23 -2.12 -6.49
N ASN A 66 6.14 -2.98 -6.88
CA ASN A 66 7.57 -2.68 -7.02
C ASN A 66 7.99 -2.39 -8.46
N SER A 67 7.03 -2.36 -9.42
CA SER A 67 7.36 -2.06 -10.82
C SER A 67 7.66 -0.59 -11.02
N LEU A 68 8.45 -0.29 -12.06
CA LEU A 68 8.76 1.10 -12.43
C LEU A 68 7.50 1.87 -12.81
N GLU A 69 6.61 1.25 -13.57
CA GLU A 69 5.35 1.85 -14.03
C GLU A 69 4.50 2.30 -12.85
N ASN A 70 4.30 1.42 -11.86
CA ASN A 70 3.53 1.75 -10.67
C ASN A 70 4.20 2.85 -9.84
N ASN A 71 5.51 2.80 -9.67
CA ASN A 71 6.24 3.81 -8.92
C ASN A 71 6.24 5.18 -9.63
N MET A 72 6.24 5.24 -10.95
CA MET A 72 6.10 6.49 -11.70
C MET A 72 4.73 7.14 -11.45
N ILE A 73 3.65 6.35 -11.45
CA ILE A 73 2.31 6.85 -11.10
C ILE A 73 2.28 7.40 -9.67
N VAL A 74 2.89 6.71 -8.71
CA VAL A 74 2.97 7.18 -7.32
C VAL A 74 3.71 8.52 -7.23
N VAL A 75 4.82 8.69 -7.92
CA VAL A 75 5.59 9.94 -7.95
C VAL A 75 4.75 11.07 -8.57
N GLU A 76 4.03 10.81 -9.65
CA GLU A 76 3.13 11.78 -10.27
C GLU A 76 2.03 12.25 -9.32
N ILE A 77 1.37 11.32 -8.61
CA ILE A 77 0.36 11.65 -7.60
C ILE A 77 0.95 12.52 -6.49
N LEU A 78 2.14 12.17 -5.99
CA LEU A 78 2.80 12.93 -4.92
C LEU A 78 3.19 14.34 -5.38
N ASP A 79 3.66 14.49 -6.62
CA ASP A 79 4.01 15.81 -7.17
C ASP A 79 2.77 16.68 -7.40
N ALA A 80 1.69 16.09 -7.92
CA ALA A 80 0.40 16.75 -8.04
C ALA A 80 -0.14 17.21 -6.68
N ALA A 81 -0.03 16.38 -5.65
CA ALA A 81 -0.44 16.74 -4.29
C ALA A 81 0.38 17.92 -3.73
N ARG A 82 1.70 17.94 -3.94
CA ARG A 82 2.56 19.05 -3.55
C ARG A 82 2.20 20.34 -4.29
N THR A 83 1.95 20.24 -5.58
CA THR A 83 1.54 21.38 -6.43
C THR A 83 0.19 21.93 -5.96
N SER A 84 -0.79 21.05 -5.73
CA SER A 84 -2.10 21.40 -5.20
C SER A 84 -1.99 22.16 -3.86
N ALA A 85 -1.17 21.67 -2.95
CA ALA A 85 -0.96 22.30 -1.65
C ALA A 85 -0.29 23.69 -1.79
N LYS A 86 0.72 23.82 -2.65
CA LYS A 86 1.45 25.08 -2.89
C LYS A 86 0.57 26.13 -3.54
N GLU A 87 -0.18 25.73 -4.56
CA GLU A 87 -0.99 26.65 -5.38
C GLU A 87 -2.42 26.81 -4.84
N LYS A 88 -2.80 26.03 -3.81
CA LYS A 88 -4.14 26.01 -3.19
C LYS A 88 -5.27 25.78 -4.20
N LYS A 89 -5.02 24.93 -5.18
CA LYS A 89 -5.99 24.55 -6.21
C LYS A 89 -6.01 23.03 -6.45
N THR A 90 -7.09 22.54 -7.04
CA THR A 90 -7.18 21.17 -7.52
C THR A 90 -6.24 20.97 -8.71
N VAL A 91 -5.48 19.89 -8.69
CA VAL A 91 -4.67 19.40 -9.80
C VAL A 91 -5.30 18.11 -10.31
N PHE A 92 -5.58 18.05 -11.61
CA PHE A 92 -6.09 16.85 -12.26
C PHE A 92 -4.91 16.04 -12.81
N LEU A 93 -4.98 14.73 -12.69
CA LEU A 93 -4.05 13.80 -13.31
C LEU A 93 -4.67 13.32 -14.63
N ASP A 94 -3.87 13.21 -15.65
CA ASP A 94 -4.30 12.73 -16.97
C ASP A 94 -4.38 11.20 -17.02
#